data_7d3e517f2df4287aa37db9ba544e8263
#
_entry.id   7d3e517f2df4287aa37db9ba544e8263
#
_cell.length_a   1.000
_cell.length_b   1.000
_cell.length_c   1.000
_cell.angle_alpha   90.00
_cell.angle_beta   90.00
_cell.angle_gamma   90.00
#
_symmetry.space_group_name_H-M   'P 1'
#
loop_
_entity.id
_entity.type
_entity.pdbx_description
1 polymer ?
#
loop_
_entity_poly.entity_id
_entity_poly.type
_entity_poly.pdbx_seq_one_letter_code
_entity_poly.pdbx_strand_id
1 'polypeptide(L)'
;MCRITCHNPADANALTAAVRWRTAKGGPVTVTSEELVILVRVLAAVLVGALIGFERTFHGRPAGFRTHALVCVASSLLMLVTVYQNQWMTVVPLDAIRTDPTRMAQGIMTGIGFLGAGVIFKEGLTVRGLTTAASIWVTAAIGILLGIGFYFAATLGATSTIAILAAFRFIELRLPTEFYAHHSLMFERGAVMAEDDLRHLIGEHGFSIANLSYHLRDGGRFFEYEMVIRSRDRRNAAALSRDLSKLSEVLEFRIDPMGD
;
A
#
# COMPACT_ATOMS: atom_id res chain seq x y z
N MET A 1 19.83 21.24 40.00
CA MET A 1 19.77 20.23 41.06
C MET A 1 18.37 20.35 41.68
N CYS A 2 17.38 19.62 41.12
CA CYS A 2 16.01 19.62 41.62
C CYS A 2 15.62 18.16 41.89
N ARG A 3 15.54 17.77 43.13
CA ARG A 3 15.11 16.46 43.60
C ARG A 3 13.60 16.40 43.54
N ILE A 4 13.07 15.61 42.63
CA ILE A 4 11.65 15.20 42.67
C ILE A 4 11.61 13.93 43.49
N THR A 5 11.08 14.01 44.73
CA THR A 5 10.77 12.87 45.59
C THR A 5 9.48 12.21 45.09
N CYS A 6 9.58 11.06 44.45
CA CYS A 6 8.40 10.23 44.21
C CYS A 6 7.99 9.56 45.53
N HIS A 7 6.72 9.79 45.89
CA HIS A 7 6.10 9.32 47.12
C HIS A 7 5.17 8.13 46.80
N ASN A 8 5.71 7.01 46.47
CA ASN A 8 5.12 5.67 46.67
C ASN A 8 6.14 4.54 46.39
N PRO A 9 6.65 3.81 47.39
CA PRO A 9 7.62 2.74 47.17
C PRO A 9 7.00 1.43 46.66
N ALA A 10 5.70 1.29 46.48
CA ALA A 10 5.05 0.05 46.08
C ALA A 10 5.03 -0.21 44.54
N ASP A 11 5.17 0.84 43.71
CA ASP A 11 5.12 0.70 42.25
C ASP A 11 6.49 0.54 41.59
N ALA A 12 7.57 0.66 42.37
CA ALA A 12 8.95 0.57 41.88
C ALA A 12 9.47 -0.87 41.64
N ASN A 13 8.78 -1.88 42.16
CA ASN A 13 9.32 -3.27 42.18
C ASN A 13 8.87 -4.18 41.04
N ALA A 14 7.97 -3.74 40.13
CA ALA A 14 7.48 -4.59 39.05
C ALA A 14 8.20 -4.42 37.69
N LEU A 15 9.04 -3.40 37.52
CA LEU A 15 9.69 -3.09 36.22
C LEU A 15 11.22 -2.95 36.26
N THR A 16 11.89 -3.27 37.40
CA THR A 16 13.34 -3.17 37.49
C THR A 16 14.08 -4.50 37.28
N ALA A 17 13.78 -5.21 36.22
CA ALA A 17 14.75 -6.13 35.63
C ALA A 17 15.69 -5.32 34.72
N ALA A 18 16.64 -4.60 35.30
CA ALA A 18 17.63 -3.85 34.53
C ALA A 18 18.47 -4.79 33.68
N VAL A 19 18.31 -4.73 32.36
CA VAL A 19 19.21 -5.36 31.40
C VAL A 19 20.56 -4.61 31.47
N ARG A 20 21.59 -5.25 31.98
CA ARG A 20 22.95 -4.68 32.14
C ARG A 20 23.78 -4.94 30.88
N TRP A 21 24.10 -3.90 30.13
CA TRP A 21 25.07 -3.94 29.04
C TRP A 21 26.41 -3.36 29.49
N ARG A 22 27.52 -3.89 28.98
CA ARG A 22 28.86 -3.34 29.25
C ARG A 22 29.29 -2.42 28.10
N THR A 23 29.72 -1.19 28.43
CA THR A 23 30.38 -0.30 27.46
C THR A 23 31.83 -0.69 27.26
N ALA A 24 32.48 -0.23 26.17
CA ALA A 24 33.89 -0.43 25.86
C ALA A 24 34.85 0.14 26.94
N LYS A 25 34.35 0.89 27.93
CA LYS A 25 35.10 1.41 29.09
C LYS A 25 34.74 0.69 30.41
N GLY A 26 34.03 -0.44 30.37
CA GLY A 26 33.89 -1.36 31.51
C GLY A 26 32.87 -0.96 32.59
N GLY A 27 32.08 0.11 32.43
CA GLY A 27 31.00 0.46 33.36
C GLY A 27 29.66 -0.21 33.02
N PRO A 28 28.79 -0.52 34.01
CA PRO A 28 27.46 -1.03 33.74
C PRO A 28 26.61 0.07 33.07
N VAL A 29 26.07 -0.20 31.88
CA VAL A 29 25.04 0.65 31.29
C VAL A 29 23.72 0.37 32.00
N THR A 30 23.26 1.31 32.81
CA THR A 30 21.92 1.26 33.39
C THR A 30 20.96 1.93 32.43
N VAL A 31 20.10 1.13 31.76
CA VAL A 31 19.02 1.65 30.94
C VAL A 31 18.00 2.33 31.86
N THR A 32 17.73 3.60 31.65
CA THR A 32 16.72 4.35 32.39
C THR A 32 15.31 3.84 32.02
N SER A 33 14.34 4.06 32.91
CA SER A 33 12.94 3.71 32.63
C SER A 33 12.40 4.39 31.36
N GLU A 34 12.85 5.60 31.06
CA GLU A 34 12.48 6.34 29.86
C GLU A 34 13.05 5.71 28.59
N GLU A 35 14.33 5.32 28.61
CA GLU A 35 14.97 4.63 27.48
C GLU A 35 14.30 3.29 27.18
N LEU A 36 13.86 2.57 28.20
CA LEU A 36 13.09 1.34 28.04
C LEU A 36 11.73 1.61 27.38
N VAL A 37 11.03 2.67 27.77
CA VAL A 37 9.76 3.07 27.13
C VAL A 37 9.97 3.43 25.67
N ILE A 38 11.01 4.18 25.35
CA ILE A 38 11.35 4.52 23.95
C ILE A 38 11.62 3.24 23.15
N LEU A 39 12.43 2.33 23.71
CA LEU A 39 12.75 1.05 23.06
C LEU A 39 11.47 0.24 22.76
N VAL A 40 10.58 0.12 23.74
CA VAL A 40 9.29 -0.59 23.57
C VAL A 40 8.45 0.02 22.47
N ARG A 41 8.34 1.37 22.42
CA ARG A 41 7.56 2.07 21.37
C ARG A 41 8.13 1.82 19.98
N VAL A 42 9.44 1.89 19.82
CA VAL A 42 10.12 1.65 18.54
C VAL A 42 10.00 0.19 18.12
N LEU A 43 10.21 -0.76 19.03
CA LEU A 43 10.05 -2.19 18.74
C LEU A 43 8.61 -2.54 18.39
N ALA A 44 7.63 -1.96 19.09
CA ALA A 44 6.22 -2.12 18.73
C ALA A 44 5.93 -1.56 17.33
N ALA A 45 6.53 -0.42 16.95
CA ALA A 45 6.38 0.15 15.62
C ALA A 45 7.00 -0.74 14.53
N VAL A 46 8.17 -1.32 14.78
CA VAL A 46 8.78 -2.32 13.88
C VAL A 46 7.85 -3.51 13.69
N LEU A 47 7.39 -4.09 14.81
CA LEU A 47 6.57 -5.30 14.80
C LEU A 47 5.24 -5.07 14.07
N VAL A 48 4.52 -4.02 14.43
CA VAL A 48 3.21 -3.72 13.84
C VAL A 48 3.33 -3.37 12.36
N GLY A 49 4.31 -2.52 12.00
CA GLY A 49 4.56 -2.19 10.59
C GLY A 49 4.97 -3.42 9.78
N ALA A 50 5.82 -4.29 10.35
CA ALA A 50 6.20 -5.54 9.69
C ALA A 50 5.02 -6.51 9.52
N LEU A 51 4.11 -6.62 10.51
CA LEU A 51 2.92 -7.48 10.42
C LEU A 51 1.97 -7.03 9.31
N ILE A 52 1.68 -5.72 9.22
CA ILE A 52 0.85 -5.18 8.14
C ILE A 52 1.54 -5.41 6.78
N GLY A 53 2.83 -5.11 6.70
CA GLY A 53 3.59 -5.30 5.47
C GLY A 53 3.81 -6.76 5.09
N PHE A 54 3.81 -7.68 6.05
CA PHE A 54 3.89 -9.12 5.79
C PHE A 54 2.66 -9.61 5.02
N GLU A 55 1.46 -9.18 5.42
CA GLU A 55 0.22 -9.45 4.68
C GLU A 55 0.37 -9.01 3.21
N ARG A 56 0.92 -7.81 2.98
CA ARG A 56 1.14 -7.26 1.64
C ARG A 56 2.14 -8.08 0.82
N THR A 57 3.27 -8.44 1.44
CA THR A 57 4.31 -9.27 0.79
C THR A 57 3.81 -10.66 0.47
N PHE A 58 3.09 -11.29 1.40
CA PHE A 58 2.53 -12.64 1.22
C PHE A 58 1.58 -12.71 0.02
N HIS A 59 0.95 -11.60 -0.29
CA HIS A 59 0.02 -11.51 -1.41
C HIS A 59 0.62 -10.85 -2.68
N GLY A 60 1.94 -10.69 -2.76
CA GLY A 60 2.60 -10.14 -3.94
C GLY A 60 2.26 -8.68 -4.26
N ARG A 61 1.80 -7.90 -3.26
CA ARG A 61 1.42 -6.50 -3.46
C ARG A 61 2.63 -5.56 -3.34
N PRO A 62 2.68 -4.45 -4.10
CA PRO A 62 3.69 -3.41 -3.93
C PRO A 62 3.73 -2.89 -2.49
N ALA A 63 4.90 -2.40 -2.04
CA ALA A 63 5.17 -1.96 -0.68
C ALA A 63 4.91 -3.09 0.37
N GLY A 64 5.95 -3.92 0.57
CA GLY A 64 5.93 -5.05 1.51
C GLY A 64 6.33 -4.67 2.94
N PHE A 65 6.80 -5.69 3.69
CA PHE A 65 7.09 -5.56 5.12
C PHE A 65 8.16 -4.51 5.45
N ARG A 66 9.20 -4.34 4.60
CA ARG A 66 10.25 -3.32 4.81
C ARG A 66 9.68 -1.91 4.78
N THR A 67 8.85 -1.62 3.78
CA THR A 67 8.27 -0.29 3.59
C THR A 67 7.36 0.08 4.75
N HIS A 68 6.43 -0.82 5.14
CA HIS A 68 5.51 -0.58 6.24
C HIS A 68 6.22 -0.47 7.59
N ALA A 69 7.24 -1.32 7.85
CA ALA A 69 8.04 -1.22 9.07
C ALA A 69 8.76 0.14 9.15
N LEU A 70 9.42 0.56 8.06
CA LEU A 70 10.14 1.85 8.03
C LEU A 70 9.19 3.04 8.21
N VAL A 71 8.03 3.04 7.57
CA VAL A 71 7.03 4.10 7.72
C VAL A 71 6.51 4.18 9.15
N CYS A 72 6.17 3.03 9.76
CA CYS A 72 5.69 2.97 11.13
C CYS A 72 6.73 3.47 12.13
N VAL A 73 7.99 3.00 11.99
CA VAL A 73 9.12 3.42 12.83
C VAL A 73 9.41 4.90 12.67
N ALA A 74 9.50 5.41 11.43
CA ALA A 74 9.76 6.83 11.18
C ALA A 74 8.69 7.72 11.82
N SER A 75 7.42 7.35 11.66
CA SER A 75 6.29 8.08 12.28
C SER A 75 6.37 8.05 13.81
N SER A 76 6.71 6.89 14.39
CA SER A 76 6.89 6.74 15.85
C SER A 76 8.07 7.59 16.36
N LEU A 77 9.22 7.57 15.69
CA LEU A 77 10.39 8.36 16.05
C LEU A 77 10.12 9.87 15.98
N LEU A 78 9.45 10.34 14.94
CA LEU A 78 9.08 11.75 14.81
C LEU A 78 8.12 12.20 15.93
N MET A 79 7.18 11.33 16.34
CA MET A 79 6.31 11.63 17.48
C MET A 79 7.06 11.61 18.82
N LEU A 80 8.07 10.77 18.99
CA LEU A 80 8.93 10.81 20.19
C LEU A 80 9.64 12.15 20.36
N VAL A 81 10.03 12.82 19.25
CA VAL A 81 10.59 14.18 19.30
C VAL A 81 9.61 15.14 19.98
N THR A 82 8.31 15.03 19.68
CA THR A 82 7.28 15.87 20.30
C THR A 82 7.02 15.48 21.75
N VAL A 83 6.94 14.17 22.05
CA VAL A 83 6.68 13.67 23.42
C VAL A 83 7.82 14.08 24.37
N TYR A 84 9.06 14.04 23.92
CA TYR A 84 10.23 14.36 24.72
C TYR A 84 10.77 15.78 24.44
N GLN A 85 9.97 16.70 23.91
CA GLN A 85 10.40 18.05 23.56
C GLN A 85 11.04 18.81 24.72
N ASN A 86 10.56 18.60 25.94
CA ASN A 86 11.09 19.26 27.15
C ASN A 86 12.54 18.86 27.47
N GLN A 87 13.04 17.75 26.93
CA GLN A 87 14.40 17.30 27.18
C GLN A 87 15.43 18.00 26.28
N TRP A 88 15.05 18.41 25.08
CA TRP A 88 15.94 19.07 24.13
C TRP A 88 15.70 20.58 23.97
N MET A 89 14.54 21.09 24.40
CA MET A 89 14.25 22.52 24.43
C MET A 89 14.66 23.12 25.77
N THR A 90 15.95 23.13 26.08
CA THR A 90 16.48 23.53 27.40
C THR A 90 16.71 25.04 27.56
N VAL A 91 16.70 25.81 26.48
CA VAL A 91 17.07 27.25 26.47
C VAL A 91 15.85 28.18 26.59
N VAL A 92 14.66 27.67 26.34
CA VAL A 92 13.42 28.48 26.33
C VAL A 92 12.61 28.18 27.59
N PRO A 93 12.11 29.19 28.33
CA PRO A 93 11.21 28.97 29.47
C PRO A 93 9.96 28.20 29.03
N LEU A 94 9.54 27.21 29.83
CA LEU A 94 8.40 26.34 29.52
C LEU A 94 7.09 27.11 29.29
N ASP A 95 6.89 28.22 29.99
CA ASP A 95 5.73 29.13 29.90
C ASP A 95 5.69 29.93 28.59
N ALA A 96 6.82 30.06 27.88
CA ALA A 96 6.89 30.71 26.59
C ALA A 96 6.67 29.72 25.41
N ILE A 97 6.68 28.41 25.69
CA ILE A 97 6.54 27.36 24.68
C ILE A 97 5.05 27.07 24.45
N ARG A 98 4.48 27.64 23.39
CA ARG A 98 3.15 27.26 22.90
C ARG A 98 3.30 26.24 21.78
N THR A 99 3.41 24.97 22.12
CA THR A 99 3.49 23.89 21.14
C THR A 99 2.13 23.22 21.00
N ASP A 100 1.73 23.10 19.74
CA ASP A 100 0.60 22.25 19.37
C ASP A 100 1.16 20.85 19.06
N PRO A 101 0.91 19.83 19.89
CA PRO A 101 1.45 18.50 19.71
C PRO A 101 0.92 17.81 18.45
N THR A 102 -0.16 18.32 17.85
CA THR A 102 -0.74 17.75 16.63
C THR A 102 -0.04 18.18 15.35
N ARG A 103 0.77 19.25 15.38
CA ARG A 103 1.51 19.73 14.20
C ARG A 103 2.50 18.71 13.63
N MET A 104 3.18 17.97 14.49
CA MET A 104 4.07 16.91 14.04
C MET A 104 3.28 15.81 13.34
N ALA A 105 2.16 15.39 13.90
CA ALA A 105 1.27 14.41 13.28
C ALA A 105 0.74 14.90 11.92
N GLN A 106 0.33 16.16 11.81
CA GLN A 106 -0.05 16.78 10.53
C GLN A 106 1.08 16.74 9.51
N GLY A 107 2.30 17.10 9.93
CA GLY A 107 3.49 17.04 9.07
C GLY A 107 3.77 15.63 8.55
N ILE A 108 3.71 14.62 9.43
CA ILE A 108 3.86 13.21 9.06
C ILE A 108 2.78 12.81 8.05
N MET A 109 1.51 13.09 8.33
CA MET A 109 0.38 12.72 7.47
C MET A 109 0.41 13.43 6.12
N THR A 110 0.89 14.67 6.07
CA THR A 110 1.12 15.40 4.80
C THR A 110 2.27 14.78 4.02
N GLY A 111 3.40 14.50 4.68
CA GLY A 111 4.58 13.89 4.03
C GLY A 111 4.32 12.51 3.47
N ILE A 112 3.54 11.68 4.18
CA ILE A 112 3.18 10.34 3.72
C ILE A 112 2.26 10.38 2.49
N GLY A 113 1.54 11.49 2.26
CA GLY A 113 0.77 11.71 1.04
C GLY A 113 1.63 11.68 -0.21
N PHE A 114 2.85 12.19 -0.15
CA PHE A 114 3.82 12.12 -1.26
C PHE A 114 4.23 10.67 -1.58
N LEU A 115 4.53 9.85 -0.58
CA LEU A 115 4.80 8.42 -0.75
C LEU A 115 3.58 7.68 -1.30
N GLY A 116 2.38 8.01 -0.79
CA GLY A 116 1.11 7.46 -1.28
C GLY A 116 0.89 7.78 -2.76
N ALA A 117 1.13 9.02 -3.17
CA ALA A 117 1.03 9.41 -4.57
C ALA A 117 2.05 8.67 -5.46
N GLY A 118 3.27 8.44 -4.94
CA GLY A 118 4.34 7.73 -5.65
C GLY A 118 4.06 6.25 -5.93
N VAL A 119 3.11 5.62 -5.23
CA VAL A 119 2.74 4.22 -5.46
C VAL A 119 1.45 4.05 -6.28
N ILE A 120 0.77 5.16 -6.60
CA ILE A 120 -0.42 5.16 -7.44
C ILE A 120 0.01 5.46 -8.87
N PHE A 121 -0.33 4.59 -9.79
CA PHE A 121 -0.03 4.79 -11.21
C PHE A 121 -1.20 4.31 -12.08
N LYS A 122 -1.32 4.94 -13.25
CA LYS A 122 -2.32 4.59 -14.25
C LYS A 122 -1.69 3.70 -15.30
N GLU A 123 -2.28 2.53 -15.51
CA GLU A 123 -1.89 1.59 -16.55
C GLU A 123 -3.10 1.39 -17.49
N GLY A 124 -3.03 1.98 -18.68
CA GLY A 124 -4.17 2.03 -19.59
C GLY A 124 -5.38 2.73 -18.98
N LEU A 125 -6.50 2.02 -18.85
CA LEU A 125 -7.75 2.51 -18.23
C LEU A 125 -7.84 2.21 -16.73
N THR A 126 -6.87 1.47 -16.17
CA THR A 126 -6.90 1.02 -14.77
C THR A 126 -5.97 1.86 -13.90
N VAL A 127 -6.40 2.19 -12.69
CA VAL A 127 -5.58 2.84 -11.67
C VAL A 127 -5.16 1.79 -10.65
N ARG A 128 -3.84 1.61 -10.46
CA ARG A 128 -3.25 0.67 -9.52
C ARG A 128 -2.62 1.39 -8.33
N GLY A 129 -2.42 0.68 -7.23
CA GLY A 129 -1.71 1.19 -6.06
C GLY A 129 -2.57 1.91 -5.03
N LEU A 130 -3.89 2.09 -5.23
CA LEU A 130 -4.78 2.79 -4.29
C LEU A 130 -4.80 2.14 -2.90
N THR A 131 -5.00 0.82 -2.82
CA THR A 131 -4.99 0.08 -1.56
C THR A 131 -3.60 0.12 -0.90
N THR A 132 -2.53 0.10 -1.71
CA THR A 132 -1.15 0.23 -1.21
C THR A 132 -0.92 1.61 -0.59
N ALA A 133 -1.33 2.68 -1.24
CA ALA A 133 -1.25 4.03 -0.71
C ALA A 133 -2.03 4.18 0.61
N ALA A 134 -3.26 3.65 0.66
CA ALA A 134 -4.09 3.64 1.86
C ALA A 134 -3.42 2.85 3.01
N SER A 135 -2.84 1.68 2.73
CA SER A 135 -2.16 0.87 3.75
C SER A 135 -0.92 1.56 4.32
N ILE A 136 -0.13 2.24 3.49
CA ILE A 136 1.02 3.05 3.92
C ILE A 136 0.54 4.20 4.81
N TRP A 137 -0.53 4.90 4.41
CA TRP A 137 -1.11 6.01 5.15
C TRP A 137 -1.58 5.59 6.54
N VAL A 138 -2.34 4.50 6.64
CA VAL A 138 -2.80 3.95 7.94
C VAL A 138 -1.63 3.48 8.79
N THR A 139 -0.60 2.87 8.19
CA THR A 139 0.61 2.44 8.93
C THR A 139 1.34 3.63 9.57
N ALA A 140 1.40 4.78 8.89
CA ALA A 140 1.95 6.00 9.47
C ALA A 140 1.12 6.49 10.67
N ALA A 141 -0.21 6.48 10.54
CA ALA A 141 -1.11 6.84 11.64
C ALA A 141 -0.91 5.92 12.86
N ILE A 142 -0.76 4.61 12.66
CA ILE A 142 -0.47 3.66 13.74
C ILE A 142 0.90 3.95 14.37
N GLY A 143 1.91 4.28 13.56
CA GLY A 143 3.23 4.70 14.05
C GLY A 143 3.16 5.95 14.94
N ILE A 144 2.33 6.94 14.59
CA ILE A 144 2.05 8.11 15.43
C ILE A 144 1.48 7.68 16.78
N LEU A 145 0.46 6.80 16.80
CA LEU A 145 -0.17 6.31 18.02
C LEU A 145 0.83 5.56 18.92
N LEU A 146 1.69 4.75 18.36
CA LEU A 146 2.74 4.04 19.09
C LEU A 146 3.78 5.01 19.66
N GLY A 147 4.16 6.04 18.89
CA GLY A 147 5.10 7.07 19.33
C GLY A 147 4.61 7.88 20.52
N ILE A 148 3.31 8.16 20.61
CA ILE A 148 2.71 8.83 21.78
C ILE A 148 2.34 7.88 22.93
N GLY A 149 2.37 6.55 22.69
CA GLY A 149 2.09 5.52 23.69
C GLY A 149 0.61 5.10 23.77
N PHE A 150 -0.21 5.39 22.76
CA PHE A 150 -1.62 4.97 22.68
C PHE A 150 -1.73 3.54 22.14
N TYR A 151 -1.21 2.58 22.89
CA TYR A 151 -1.10 1.18 22.48
C TYR A 151 -2.43 0.53 22.14
N PHE A 152 -3.49 0.82 22.92
CA PHE A 152 -4.83 0.28 22.65
C PHE A 152 -5.35 0.73 21.27
N ALA A 153 -5.29 2.03 21.00
CA ALA A 153 -5.73 2.56 19.71
C ALA A 153 -4.85 2.06 18.55
N ALA A 154 -3.54 1.97 18.76
CA ALA A 154 -2.61 1.41 17.78
C ALA A 154 -2.91 -0.06 17.46
N THR A 155 -3.16 -0.89 18.49
CA THR A 155 -3.52 -2.31 18.32
C THR A 155 -4.85 -2.45 17.59
N LEU A 156 -5.86 -1.67 17.95
CA LEU A 156 -7.15 -1.66 17.28
C LEU A 156 -7.01 -1.24 15.80
N GLY A 157 -6.22 -0.19 15.53
CA GLY A 157 -5.93 0.25 14.17
C GLY A 157 -5.21 -0.83 13.34
N ALA A 158 -4.20 -1.48 13.93
CA ALA A 158 -3.44 -2.55 13.27
C ALA A 158 -4.32 -3.78 12.95
N THR A 159 -5.08 -4.26 13.93
CA THR A 159 -5.98 -5.41 13.75
C THR A 159 -7.08 -5.11 12.74
N SER A 160 -7.68 -3.92 12.77
CA SER A 160 -8.68 -3.49 11.80
C SER A 160 -8.07 -3.41 10.39
N THR A 161 -6.85 -2.87 10.26
CA THR A 161 -6.16 -2.77 8.97
C THR A 161 -5.92 -4.16 8.37
N ILE A 162 -5.36 -5.08 9.15
CA ILE A 162 -5.10 -6.44 8.70
C ILE A 162 -6.42 -7.15 8.35
N ALA A 163 -7.46 -7.00 9.18
CA ALA A 163 -8.77 -7.58 8.94
C ALA A 163 -9.39 -7.06 7.63
N ILE A 164 -9.31 -5.76 7.36
CA ILE A 164 -9.80 -5.15 6.11
C ILE A 164 -9.02 -5.72 4.91
N LEU A 165 -7.69 -5.72 4.96
CA LEU A 165 -6.86 -6.23 3.86
C LEU A 165 -7.13 -7.72 3.56
N ALA A 166 -7.32 -8.53 4.59
CA ALA A 166 -7.61 -9.96 4.45
C ALA A 166 -9.07 -10.24 4.05
N ALA A 167 -10.04 -9.60 4.71
CA ALA A 167 -11.46 -9.89 4.52
C ALA A 167 -11.96 -9.40 3.14
N PHE A 168 -11.60 -8.20 2.72
CA PHE A 168 -12.04 -7.68 1.42
C PHE A 168 -11.50 -8.51 0.27
N ARG A 169 -10.27 -9.03 0.39
CA ARG A 169 -9.73 -9.97 -0.59
C ARG A 169 -10.57 -11.24 -0.70
N PHE A 170 -10.99 -11.81 0.43
CA PHE A 170 -11.84 -13.01 0.42
C PHE A 170 -13.19 -12.74 -0.27
N ILE A 171 -13.71 -11.53 -0.10
CA ILE A 171 -14.92 -11.07 -0.77
C ILE A 171 -14.66 -10.90 -2.28
N GLU A 172 -13.57 -10.24 -2.67
CA GLU A 172 -13.17 -10.03 -4.07
C GLU A 172 -13.05 -11.35 -4.83
N LEU A 173 -12.46 -12.39 -4.20
CA LEU A 173 -12.33 -13.72 -4.82
C LEU A 173 -13.67 -14.42 -5.05
N ARG A 174 -14.74 -14.01 -4.37
CA ARG A 174 -16.10 -14.57 -4.51
C ARG A 174 -17.03 -13.73 -5.36
N LEU A 175 -16.68 -12.47 -5.60
CA LEU A 175 -17.46 -11.64 -6.49
C LEU A 175 -17.14 -12.00 -7.95
N PRO A 176 -18.16 -12.11 -8.82
CA PRO A 176 -17.92 -12.28 -10.24
C PRO A 176 -17.30 -11.00 -10.81
N THR A 177 -15.98 -10.96 -10.84
CA THR A 177 -15.23 -9.84 -11.45
C THR A 177 -15.24 -9.98 -12.96
N GLU A 178 -15.53 -8.89 -13.65
CA GLU A 178 -15.37 -8.85 -15.11
C GLU A 178 -13.89 -8.81 -15.46
N PHE A 179 -13.49 -9.68 -16.36
CA PHE A 179 -12.16 -9.71 -16.95
C PHE A 179 -12.13 -8.76 -18.14
N TYR A 180 -11.20 -7.82 -18.11
CA TYR A 180 -10.96 -6.89 -19.21
C TYR A 180 -9.68 -7.26 -19.94
N ALA A 181 -9.67 -7.09 -21.26
CA ALA A 181 -8.47 -7.25 -22.08
C ALA A 181 -8.42 -6.18 -23.18
N HIS A 182 -7.21 -5.68 -23.43
CA HIS A 182 -6.92 -4.98 -24.69
C HIS A 182 -6.86 -6.01 -25.80
N HIS A 183 -7.62 -5.77 -26.85
CA HIS A 183 -7.66 -6.63 -28.01
C HIS A 183 -7.44 -5.79 -29.26
N SER A 184 -6.49 -6.20 -30.08
CA SER A 184 -6.30 -5.60 -31.41
C SER A 184 -6.37 -6.67 -32.50
N LEU A 185 -6.92 -6.27 -33.63
CA LEU A 185 -7.05 -7.10 -34.84
C LEU A 185 -6.60 -6.28 -36.05
N MET A 186 -5.65 -6.82 -36.80
CA MET A 186 -5.10 -6.21 -38.01
C MET A 186 -5.53 -6.96 -39.25
N PHE A 187 -5.99 -6.22 -40.25
CA PHE A 187 -6.47 -6.70 -41.52
C PHE A 187 -5.73 -5.98 -42.68
N GLU A 188 -5.65 -6.61 -43.84
CA GLU A 188 -5.34 -5.87 -45.06
C GLU A 188 -6.50 -4.97 -45.44
N ARG A 189 -6.25 -3.74 -45.92
CA ARG A 189 -7.27 -2.73 -46.21
C ARG A 189 -8.38 -3.22 -47.14
N GLY A 190 -8.08 -4.17 -48.03
CA GLY A 190 -9.07 -4.74 -48.96
C GLY A 190 -9.92 -5.89 -48.42
N ALA A 191 -9.55 -6.42 -47.22
CA ALA A 191 -10.17 -7.60 -46.62
C ALA A 191 -10.57 -7.34 -45.15
N VAL A 192 -11.00 -6.13 -44.84
CA VAL A 192 -11.41 -5.75 -43.48
C VAL A 192 -12.76 -6.40 -43.15
N MET A 193 -12.83 -7.13 -42.04
CA MET A 193 -14.07 -7.65 -41.47
C MET A 193 -15.01 -6.50 -41.11
N ALA A 194 -16.30 -6.61 -41.47
CA ALA A 194 -17.29 -5.61 -41.08
C ALA A 194 -17.43 -5.53 -39.54
N GLU A 195 -17.71 -4.35 -39.02
CA GLU A 195 -17.82 -4.13 -37.57
C GLU A 195 -18.90 -5.02 -36.93
N ASP A 196 -20.01 -5.23 -37.61
CA ASP A 196 -21.12 -6.06 -37.12
C ASP A 196 -20.70 -7.53 -37.01
N ASP A 197 -19.93 -8.04 -37.96
CA ASP A 197 -19.40 -9.40 -37.97
C ASP A 197 -18.35 -9.56 -36.85
N LEU A 198 -17.51 -8.54 -36.64
CA LEU A 198 -16.55 -8.48 -35.53
C LEU A 198 -17.26 -8.52 -34.18
N ARG A 199 -18.33 -7.71 -34.02
CA ARG A 199 -19.13 -7.69 -32.79
C ARG A 199 -19.80 -9.02 -32.51
N HIS A 200 -20.30 -9.67 -33.57
CA HIS A 200 -20.89 -10.99 -33.47
C HIS A 200 -19.85 -12.05 -33.04
N LEU A 201 -18.71 -12.08 -33.70
CA LEU A 201 -17.59 -12.99 -33.38
C LEU A 201 -17.14 -12.85 -31.93
N ILE A 202 -16.93 -11.61 -31.48
CA ILE A 202 -16.54 -11.31 -30.08
C ILE A 202 -17.65 -11.73 -29.12
N GLY A 203 -18.92 -11.51 -29.48
CA GLY A 203 -20.10 -11.91 -28.68
C GLY A 203 -20.26 -13.42 -28.53
N GLU A 204 -20.07 -14.18 -29.59
CA GLU A 204 -20.15 -15.66 -29.57
C GLU A 204 -19.14 -16.29 -28.59
N HIS A 205 -17.99 -15.64 -28.40
CA HIS A 205 -16.98 -16.07 -27.43
C HIS A 205 -17.24 -15.51 -26.01
N GLY A 206 -18.41 -14.97 -25.74
CA GLY A 206 -18.80 -14.47 -24.41
C GLY A 206 -18.08 -13.19 -23.99
N PHE A 207 -17.61 -12.40 -24.96
CA PHE A 207 -17.09 -11.06 -24.72
C PHE A 207 -18.07 -10.00 -25.14
N SER A 208 -18.00 -8.84 -24.47
CA SER A 208 -18.64 -7.61 -24.95
C SER A 208 -17.59 -6.53 -25.14
N ILE A 209 -17.77 -5.71 -26.17
CA ILE A 209 -16.87 -4.61 -26.51
C ILE A 209 -17.26 -3.40 -25.66
N ALA A 210 -16.32 -2.92 -24.82
CA ALA A 210 -16.50 -1.75 -23.96
C ALA A 210 -16.07 -0.46 -24.68
N ASN A 211 -15.05 -0.52 -25.51
CA ASN A 211 -14.55 0.59 -26.32
C ASN A 211 -13.99 0.03 -27.63
N LEU A 212 -14.13 0.77 -28.74
CA LEU A 212 -13.63 0.39 -30.05
C LEU A 212 -13.02 1.63 -30.73
N SER A 213 -11.80 1.47 -31.23
CA SER A 213 -11.04 2.48 -31.97
C SER A 213 -10.57 1.91 -33.29
N TYR A 214 -10.39 2.77 -34.27
CA TYR A 214 -10.03 2.40 -35.64
C TYR A 214 -8.70 3.06 -35.99
N HIS A 215 -7.75 2.28 -36.49
CA HIS A 215 -6.44 2.79 -36.89
C HIS A 215 -6.09 2.36 -38.31
N LEU A 216 -5.52 3.28 -39.08
CA LEU A 216 -4.88 2.98 -40.35
C LEU A 216 -3.37 3.00 -40.12
N ARG A 217 -2.71 1.88 -40.42
CA ARG A 217 -1.28 1.68 -40.26
C ARG A 217 -0.55 1.64 -41.62
N ASP A 218 0.75 1.91 -41.57
CA ASP A 218 1.67 1.79 -42.72
C ASP A 218 1.16 2.54 -43.96
N GLY A 219 0.89 3.85 -43.82
CA GLY A 219 0.42 4.69 -44.94
C GLY A 219 -0.95 4.29 -45.52
N GLY A 220 -1.75 3.56 -44.75
CA GLY A 220 -3.10 3.13 -45.15
C GLY A 220 -3.16 1.75 -45.76
N ARG A 221 -2.10 0.96 -45.64
CA ARG A 221 -2.03 -0.42 -46.13
C ARG A 221 -2.79 -1.40 -45.24
N PHE A 222 -2.72 -1.20 -43.90
CA PHE A 222 -3.37 -2.05 -42.91
C PHE A 222 -4.45 -1.27 -42.15
N PHE A 223 -5.50 -1.98 -41.82
CA PHE A 223 -6.58 -1.49 -40.98
C PHE A 223 -6.56 -2.27 -39.65
N GLU A 224 -6.58 -1.56 -38.54
CA GLU A 224 -6.53 -2.15 -37.20
C GLU A 224 -7.74 -1.71 -36.38
N TYR A 225 -8.45 -2.69 -35.84
CA TYR A 225 -9.41 -2.49 -34.75
C TYR A 225 -8.65 -2.60 -33.44
N GLU A 226 -8.68 -1.56 -32.62
CA GLU A 226 -8.19 -1.59 -31.24
C GLU A 226 -9.37 -1.44 -30.30
N MET A 227 -9.55 -2.41 -29.39
CA MET A 227 -10.72 -2.46 -28.53
C MET A 227 -10.41 -2.92 -27.12
N VAL A 228 -11.29 -2.55 -26.18
CA VAL A 228 -11.34 -3.14 -24.84
C VAL A 228 -12.52 -4.10 -24.82
N ILE A 229 -12.22 -5.37 -24.61
CA ILE A 229 -13.21 -6.44 -24.45
C ILE A 229 -13.33 -6.84 -23.00
N ARG A 230 -14.55 -7.23 -22.59
CA ARG A 230 -14.82 -7.70 -21.23
C ARG A 230 -15.60 -9.03 -21.25
N SER A 231 -15.25 -9.90 -20.33
CA SER A 231 -15.93 -11.18 -20.11
C SER A 231 -15.95 -11.55 -18.64
N ARG A 232 -16.82 -12.48 -18.25
CA ARG A 232 -16.84 -13.06 -16.89
C ARG A 232 -15.96 -14.30 -16.75
N ASP A 233 -15.51 -14.88 -17.86
CA ASP A 233 -14.66 -16.08 -17.86
C ASP A 233 -13.36 -15.83 -18.62
N ARG A 234 -12.22 -15.92 -17.91
CA ARG A 234 -10.88 -15.79 -18.49
C ARG A 234 -10.57 -16.85 -19.56
N ARG A 235 -11.24 -18.01 -19.51
CA ARG A 235 -11.04 -19.09 -20.48
C ARG A 235 -11.51 -18.72 -21.88
N ASN A 236 -12.41 -17.76 -21.98
CA ASN A 236 -12.93 -17.26 -23.25
C ASN A 236 -11.83 -16.65 -24.13
N ALA A 237 -10.77 -16.06 -23.54
CA ALA A 237 -9.64 -15.51 -24.29
C ALA A 237 -8.87 -16.60 -25.08
N ALA A 238 -8.70 -17.78 -24.49
CA ALA A 238 -8.04 -18.89 -25.20
C ALA A 238 -8.93 -19.50 -26.30
N ALA A 239 -10.25 -19.45 -26.14
CA ALA A 239 -11.19 -19.88 -27.19
C ALA A 239 -11.17 -18.90 -28.36
N LEU A 240 -11.30 -17.60 -28.07
CA LEU A 240 -11.23 -16.52 -29.06
C LEU A 240 -9.91 -16.55 -29.85
N SER A 241 -8.78 -16.68 -29.17
CA SER A 241 -7.45 -16.77 -29.81
C SER A 241 -7.33 -17.93 -30.80
N ARG A 242 -7.89 -19.10 -30.45
CA ARG A 242 -7.88 -20.27 -31.34
C ARG A 242 -8.70 -20.07 -32.60
N ASP A 243 -9.83 -19.40 -32.50
CA ASP A 243 -10.70 -19.20 -33.66
C ASP A 243 -10.21 -18.05 -34.53
N LEU A 244 -9.67 -16.99 -33.94
CA LEU A 244 -8.98 -15.91 -34.68
C LEU A 244 -7.78 -16.46 -35.50
N SER A 245 -7.02 -17.41 -34.95
CA SER A 245 -5.88 -18.01 -35.63
C SER A 245 -6.26 -18.84 -36.89
N LYS A 246 -7.55 -19.18 -37.06
CA LYS A 246 -8.06 -19.93 -38.23
C LYS A 246 -8.56 -18.98 -39.33
N LEU A 247 -8.77 -17.73 -39.04
CA LEU A 247 -9.26 -16.74 -39.99
C LEU A 247 -8.10 -16.24 -40.87
N SER A 248 -8.15 -16.54 -42.15
CA SER A 248 -7.12 -16.13 -43.12
C SER A 248 -7.07 -14.62 -43.37
N GLU A 249 -8.14 -13.91 -43.04
CA GLU A 249 -8.28 -12.46 -43.19
C GLU A 249 -7.55 -11.68 -42.08
N VAL A 250 -7.33 -12.32 -40.90
CA VAL A 250 -6.65 -11.72 -39.75
C VAL A 250 -5.14 -11.89 -39.92
N LEU A 251 -4.43 -10.79 -40.12
CA LEU A 251 -2.98 -10.79 -40.27
C LEU A 251 -2.26 -10.89 -38.95
N GLU A 252 -2.75 -10.14 -37.95
CA GLU A 252 -2.19 -10.09 -36.60
C GLU A 252 -3.32 -9.85 -35.62
N PHE A 253 -3.23 -10.50 -34.45
CA PHE A 253 -4.10 -10.18 -33.33
C PHE A 253 -3.31 -10.20 -32.03
N ARG A 254 -3.81 -9.41 -31.04
CA ARG A 254 -3.28 -9.35 -29.70
C ARG A 254 -4.42 -9.38 -28.70
N ILE A 255 -4.27 -10.15 -27.62
CA ILE A 255 -5.20 -10.17 -26.48
C ILE A 255 -4.35 -10.01 -25.21
N ASP A 256 -4.31 -8.80 -24.69
CA ASP A 256 -3.54 -8.46 -23.48
C ASP A 256 -4.49 -8.29 -22.29
N PRO A 257 -4.46 -9.24 -21.31
CA PRO A 257 -5.26 -9.10 -20.10
C PRO A 257 -4.95 -7.80 -19.37
N MET A 258 -5.99 -7.07 -18.98
CA MET A 258 -5.88 -5.88 -18.13
C MET A 258 -6.12 -6.29 -16.68
N GLY A 259 -5.11 -6.10 -15.82
CA GLY A 259 -5.23 -6.31 -14.39
C GLY A 259 -4.72 -7.67 -13.90
N ASP A 260 -3.91 -7.57 -12.89
CA ASP A 260 -4.02 -8.15 -11.53
C ASP A 260 -3.39 -7.19 -10.55
#